data_d10c487e8934d594e3b9e257ea50c407
#
_entry.id   d10c487e8934d594e3b9e257ea50c407
#
_cell.length_a   1.000
_cell.length_b   1.000
_cell.length_c   1.000
_cell.angle_alpha   90.00
_cell.angle_beta   90.00
_cell.angle_gamma   90.00
#
_symmetry.space_group_name_H-M   'P 1'
#
loop_
_entity.id
_entity.type
_entity.pdbx_description
1 polymer ?
#
loop_
_entity_poly.entity_id
_entity_poly.type
_entity_poly.pdbx_seq_one_letter_code
_entity_poly.pdbx_strand_id
1 'polypeptide(L)'
;MCAQTRVRLVAALAGAVLAAVSCGALAAPSLEGFWTVKFEQKRSGQALIDELPKSAVLINDTGAGELAAGDFGGLKLKPAAIEQVRNYNYKDELKRENTCNAPTVAFFMQAPFPMEIYQGTELIVFRMEYFDLVRVIFLDGRPHPQKSAPHTRSGHSVGHWEGDTLVVDTTHVSSGTFMNNGFNHSDALHLVERFRVSKDGSTLWLTQQYEDPQVFDGLAARYMAWTHKPGEFVYPYDCDPSYGQ
;
A
#
# COMPACT_ATOMS: atom_id res chain seq x y z
N MET A 1 -45.33 43.40 69.57
CA MET A 1 -45.51 43.94 68.22
C MET A 1 -44.27 43.55 67.36
N CYS A 2 -44.39 42.49 66.64
CA CYS A 2 -43.25 41.89 65.93
C CYS A 2 -43.40 42.11 64.40
N ALA A 3 -42.56 42.90 63.80
CA ALA A 3 -42.57 43.17 62.38
C ALA A 3 -41.76 42.09 61.61
N GLN A 4 -42.44 41.34 60.80
CA GLN A 4 -41.80 40.36 59.90
C GLN A 4 -41.35 41.04 58.61
N THR A 5 -40.03 41.10 58.39
CA THR A 5 -39.41 41.52 57.10
C THR A 5 -39.29 40.33 56.18
N ARG A 6 -40.04 40.33 55.09
CA ARG A 6 -39.89 39.30 53.99
C ARG A 6 -38.75 39.69 53.10
N VAL A 7 -37.74 38.84 53.09
CA VAL A 7 -36.66 38.88 52.11
C VAL A 7 -37.10 38.12 50.85
N ARG A 8 -37.18 38.79 49.68
CA ARG A 8 -37.39 38.13 48.38
C ARG A 8 -36.06 37.70 47.83
N LEU A 9 -35.86 36.38 47.69
CA LEU A 9 -34.79 35.81 46.93
C LEU A 9 -35.12 35.92 45.41
N VAL A 10 -34.29 36.62 44.68
CA VAL A 10 -34.30 36.63 43.23
C VAL A 10 -33.31 35.57 42.77
N ALA A 11 -33.81 34.46 42.23
CA ALA A 11 -32.99 33.42 41.62
C ALA A 11 -32.62 33.87 40.21
N ALA A 12 -31.34 34.19 39.98
CA ALA A 12 -30.80 34.42 38.64
C ALA A 12 -30.45 33.05 37.99
N LEU A 13 -31.24 32.65 37.01
CA LEU A 13 -30.94 31.52 36.13
C LEU A 13 -29.83 31.94 35.17
N ALA A 14 -28.58 31.53 35.42
CA ALA A 14 -27.51 31.59 34.47
C ALA A 14 -27.63 30.41 33.49
N GLY A 15 -28.17 30.65 32.31
CA GLY A 15 -28.22 29.68 31.21
C GLY A 15 -26.81 29.51 30.63
N ALA A 16 -26.15 28.38 30.94
CA ALA A 16 -24.93 27.98 30.27
C ALA A 16 -25.29 27.47 28.85
N VAL A 17 -25.01 28.27 27.82
CA VAL A 17 -25.06 27.82 26.41
C VAL A 17 -23.83 26.94 26.19
N LEU A 18 -24.00 25.61 26.21
CA LEU A 18 -23.01 24.69 25.68
C LEU A 18 -22.98 24.84 24.18
N ALA A 19 -22.00 25.56 23.64
CA ALA A 19 -21.64 25.52 22.24
C ALA A 19 -21.06 24.13 21.96
N ALA A 20 -21.85 23.23 21.38
CA ALA A 20 -21.37 21.97 20.81
C ALA A 20 -20.48 22.32 19.61
N VAL A 21 -19.17 22.29 19.81
CA VAL A 21 -18.21 22.32 18.71
C VAL A 21 -18.38 20.98 17.99
N SER A 22 -19.19 20.94 16.94
CA SER A 22 -19.22 19.84 16.01
C SER A 22 -17.87 19.80 15.30
N CYS A 23 -16.97 18.94 15.75
CA CYS A 23 -15.78 18.57 15.01
C CYS A 23 -16.30 17.85 13.74
N GLY A 24 -16.48 18.59 12.64
CA GLY A 24 -16.79 18.01 11.36
C GLY A 24 -15.64 17.07 11.00
N ALA A 25 -15.90 15.76 11.01
CA ALA A 25 -14.96 14.80 10.44
C ALA A 25 -14.74 15.22 8.98
N LEU A 26 -13.54 15.68 8.65
CA LEU A 26 -13.15 15.88 7.26
C LEU A 26 -13.31 14.53 6.56
N ALA A 27 -14.02 14.51 5.45
CA ALA A 27 -14.14 13.30 4.64
C ALA A 27 -12.72 12.86 4.25
N ALA A 28 -12.46 11.54 4.34
CA ALA A 28 -11.20 10.99 3.89
C ALA A 28 -10.98 11.36 2.41
N PRO A 29 -9.73 11.66 1.99
CA PRO A 29 -9.42 11.90 0.59
C PRO A 29 -9.83 10.72 -0.27
N SER A 30 -10.27 10.98 -1.51
CA SER A 30 -10.64 9.91 -2.43
C SER A 30 -9.42 9.44 -3.21
N LEU A 31 -9.17 8.11 -3.17
CA LEU A 31 -8.27 7.43 -4.09
C LEU A 31 -9.02 6.87 -5.31
N GLU A 32 -10.34 6.99 -5.34
CA GLU A 32 -11.21 6.40 -6.36
C GLU A 32 -10.84 6.87 -7.76
N GLY A 33 -10.85 5.96 -8.73
CA GLY A 33 -10.62 6.25 -10.14
C GLY A 33 -9.63 5.32 -10.82
N PHE A 34 -9.35 5.65 -12.08
CA PHE A 34 -8.38 4.95 -12.92
C PHE A 34 -7.02 5.65 -12.88
N TRP A 35 -5.97 4.87 -12.69
CA TRP A 35 -4.62 5.35 -12.43
C TRP A 35 -3.60 4.66 -13.34
N THR A 36 -2.76 5.44 -14.03
CA THR A 36 -1.66 4.92 -14.84
C THR A 36 -0.31 5.26 -14.20
N VAL A 37 0.66 4.35 -14.30
CA VAL A 37 2.00 4.57 -13.73
C VAL A 37 2.61 5.89 -14.25
N LYS A 38 3.17 6.65 -13.33
CA LYS A 38 3.88 7.90 -13.60
C LYS A 38 5.35 7.71 -13.35
N PHE A 39 6.13 7.65 -14.42
CA PHE A 39 7.58 7.64 -14.33
C PHE A 39 8.09 9.04 -14.05
N GLU A 40 8.62 9.29 -12.86
CA GLU A 40 9.08 10.59 -12.41
C GLU A 40 10.61 10.69 -12.42
N GLN A 41 11.18 11.61 -13.19
CA GLN A 41 12.61 11.96 -13.09
C GLN A 41 12.95 12.58 -11.73
N LYS A 42 12.01 13.37 -11.18
CA LYS A 42 12.09 13.96 -9.84
C LYS A 42 10.84 13.58 -9.07
N ARG A 43 11.01 12.88 -7.97
CA ARG A 43 9.93 12.40 -7.10
C ARG A 43 9.11 13.57 -6.55
N SER A 44 7.85 13.70 -6.99
CA SER A 44 6.95 14.76 -6.53
C SER A 44 6.37 14.48 -5.14
N GLY A 45 6.34 13.24 -4.70
CA GLY A 45 5.90 12.80 -3.38
C GLY A 45 7.01 12.78 -2.31
N GLN A 46 8.00 13.67 -2.37
CA GLN A 46 9.14 13.67 -1.45
C GLN A 46 8.73 13.69 0.02
N ALA A 47 7.66 14.43 0.36
CA ALA A 47 7.14 14.47 1.74
C ALA A 47 6.77 13.08 2.27
N LEU A 48 6.20 12.21 1.42
CA LEU A 48 5.84 10.83 1.81
C LEU A 48 7.10 9.96 1.98
N ILE A 49 8.14 10.20 1.18
CA ILE A 49 9.44 9.53 1.33
C ILE A 49 10.11 9.93 2.65
N ASP A 50 10.00 11.21 3.04
CA ASP A 50 10.61 11.73 4.26
C ASP A 50 9.98 11.15 5.54
N GLU A 51 8.78 10.56 5.44
CA GLU A 51 8.10 9.84 6.51
C GLU A 51 8.64 8.41 6.72
N LEU A 52 9.41 7.87 5.76
CA LEU A 52 10.03 6.56 5.92
C LEU A 52 11.06 6.56 7.06
N PRO A 53 11.23 5.43 7.75
CA PRO A 53 12.30 5.27 8.74
C PRO A 53 13.65 5.58 8.12
N LYS A 54 14.50 6.32 8.83
CA LYS A 54 15.86 6.69 8.37
C LYS A 54 16.76 5.49 8.08
N SER A 55 16.44 4.33 8.67
CA SER A 55 17.14 3.05 8.45
C SER A 55 16.65 2.30 7.22
N ALA A 56 15.55 2.71 6.59
CA ALA A 56 15.03 2.03 5.42
C ALA A 56 15.92 2.28 4.21
N VAL A 57 16.27 1.22 3.50
CA VAL A 57 16.99 1.28 2.23
C VAL A 57 15.97 1.56 1.13
N LEU A 58 16.00 2.77 0.59
CA LEU A 58 15.13 3.14 -0.54
C LEU A 58 15.70 2.55 -1.82
N ILE A 59 15.05 1.51 -2.33
CA ILE A 59 15.42 0.85 -3.58
C ILE A 59 15.09 1.79 -4.73
N ASN A 60 16.09 2.07 -5.55
CA ASN A 60 15.95 2.95 -6.70
C ASN A 60 15.77 2.12 -7.97
N ASP A 61 14.69 1.34 -8.01
CA ASP A 61 14.25 0.69 -9.22
C ASP A 61 13.33 1.62 -10.03
N THR A 62 13.22 1.38 -11.33
CA THR A 62 12.51 2.27 -12.26
C THR A 62 11.03 1.91 -12.43
N GLY A 63 10.44 1.22 -11.47
CA GLY A 63 9.04 0.76 -11.54
C GLY A 63 8.82 -0.49 -12.41
N ALA A 64 9.71 -0.79 -13.35
CA ALA A 64 9.82 -2.10 -13.96
C ALA A 64 10.69 -3.05 -13.11
N GLY A 65 11.32 -2.53 -12.06
CA GLY A 65 12.06 -3.30 -11.06
C GLY A 65 13.31 -4.00 -11.60
N GLU A 66 13.84 -3.55 -12.73
CA GLU A 66 14.97 -4.20 -13.40
C GLU A 66 16.29 -3.68 -12.87
N LEU A 67 16.71 -4.20 -11.72
CA LEU A 67 18.10 -4.09 -11.30
C LEU A 67 18.95 -5.18 -11.98
N ALA A 68 20.23 -4.87 -12.23
CA ALA A 68 21.14 -5.83 -12.83
C ALA A 68 21.29 -7.09 -11.93
N ALA A 69 21.66 -8.20 -12.56
CA ALA A 69 21.96 -9.43 -11.81
C ALA A 69 23.01 -9.15 -10.75
N GLY A 70 22.73 -9.51 -9.49
CA GLY A 70 23.60 -9.26 -8.34
C GLY A 70 23.47 -7.86 -7.72
N ASP A 71 22.66 -6.95 -8.27
CA ASP A 71 22.29 -5.68 -7.64
C ASP A 71 20.99 -5.88 -6.84
N PHE A 72 21.03 -5.61 -5.55
CA PHE A 72 19.91 -5.77 -4.62
C PHE A 72 19.42 -4.42 -4.09
N GLY A 73 19.71 -3.32 -4.80
CA GLY A 73 19.27 -1.98 -4.42
C GLY A 73 19.85 -1.49 -3.09
N GLY A 74 21.00 -2.03 -2.66
CA GLY A 74 21.64 -1.70 -1.39
C GLY A 74 21.23 -2.59 -0.21
N LEU A 75 20.35 -3.57 -0.41
CA LEU A 75 19.94 -4.52 0.63
C LEU A 75 21.06 -5.53 0.95
N LYS A 76 21.13 -5.92 2.23
CA LYS A 76 22.00 -6.99 2.70
C LYS A 76 21.22 -8.30 2.76
N LEU A 77 21.39 -9.14 1.75
CA LEU A 77 20.71 -10.43 1.70
C LEU A 77 21.31 -11.46 2.65
N LYS A 78 20.44 -12.32 3.16
CA LYS A 78 20.83 -13.53 3.89
C LYS A 78 21.48 -14.54 2.93
N PRO A 79 22.37 -15.45 3.42
CA PRO A 79 23.06 -16.41 2.58
C PRO A 79 22.15 -17.27 1.71
N ALA A 80 20.99 -17.72 2.24
CA ALA A 80 20.03 -18.52 1.48
C ALA A 80 19.42 -17.75 0.31
N ALA A 81 19.10 -16.46 0.49
CA ALA A 81 18.59 -15.61 -0.56
C ALA A 81 19.65 -15.34 -1.64
N ILE A 82 20.91 -15.16 -1.26
CA ILE A 82 22.04 -15.04 -2.21
C ILE A 82 22.15 -16.31 -3.07
N GLU A 83 22.05 -17.49 -2.46
CA GLU A 83 22.12 -18.77 -3.18
C GLU A 83 20.92 -18.91 -4.15
N GLN A 84 19.72 -18.50 -3.76
CA GLN A 84 18.56 -18.49 -4.64
C GLN A 84 18.80 -17.63 -5.87
N VAL A 85 19.30 -16.40 -5.69
CA VAL A 85 19.61 -15.49 -6.81
C VAL A 85 20.68 -16.07 -7.74
N ARG A 86 21.73 -16.71 -7.18
CA ARG A 86 22.78 -17.34 -8.01
C ARG A 86 22.25 -18.45 -8.91
N ASN A 87 21.23 -19.17 -8.44
CA ASN A 87 20.60 -20.27 -9.18
C ASN A 87 19.43 -19.81 -10.05
N TYR A 88 19.11 -18.52 -10.06
CA TYR A 88 18.04 -17.96 -10.87
C TYR A 88 18.33 -18.07 -12.36
N ASN A 89 17.33 -18.55 -13.09
CA ASN A 89 17.38 -18.63 -14.54
C ASN A 89 16.09 -18.02 -15.12
N TYR A 90 16.18 -16.85 -15.70
CA TYR A 90 15.03 -16.13 -16.27
C TYR A 90 14.24 -16.97 -17.31
N LYS A 91 14.88 -17.95 -17.97
CA LYS A 91 14.21 -18.85 -18.90
C LYS A 91 13.16 -19.73 -18.25
N ASP A 92 13.28 -19.95 -16.94
CA ASP A 92 12.27 -20.73 -16.22
C ASP A 92 10.94 -19.95 -16.08
N GLU A 93 10.98 -18.63 -16.07
CA GLU A 93 9.77 -17.79 -16.07
C GLU A 93 9.05 -17.80 -17.43
N LEU A 94 9.80 -18.05 -18.53
CA LEU A 94 9.27 -18.14 -19.88
C LEU A 94 8.62 -19.49 -20.20
N LYS A 95 8.76 -20.48 -19.31
CA LYS A 95 8.13 -21.79 -19.50
C LYS A 95 6.62 -21.64 -19.41
N ARG A 96 5.92 -22.43 -20.23
CA ARG A 96 4.46 -22.41 -20.33
C ARG A 96 3.75 -22.53 -18.98
N GLU A 97 4.24 -23.39 -18.10
CA GLU A 97 3.70 -23.57 -16.76
C GLU A 97 3.87 -22.35 -15.84
N ASN A 98 4.81 -21.43 -16.16
CA ASN A 98 5.14 -20.27 -15.35
C ASN A 98 4.64 -18.95 -15.94
N THR A 99 4.33 -18.92 -17.25
CA THR A 99 3.98 -17.68 -17.98
C THR A 99 2.81 -16.92 -17.35
N CYS A 100 1.82 -17.61 -16.79
CA CYS A 100 0.68 -17.00 -16.10
C CYS A 100 0.79 -17.03 -14.57
N ASN A 101 1.99 -17.12 -14.04
CA ASN A 101 2.21 -17.10 -12.60
C ASN A 101 2.25 -15.66 -12.08
N ALA A 102 1.09 -15.15 -11.68
CA ALA A 102 0.95 -13.77 -11.21
C ALA A 102 1.86 -13.47 -10.00
N PRO A 103 2.50 -12.30 -9.93
CA PRO A 103 3.34 -11.90 -8.79
C PRO A 103 2.52 -11.57 -7.55
N THR A 104 3.22 -11.30 -6.44
CA THR A 104 2.63 -10.88 -5.17
C THR A 104 2.52 -9.36 -5.07
N VAL A 105 1.84 -8.87 -4.02
CA VAL A 105 1.67 -7.44 -3.72
C VAL A 105 3.00 -6.68 -3.61
N ALA A 106 4.07 -7.35 -3.22
CA ALA A 106 5.40 -6.76 -3.14
C ALA A 106 5.94 -6.35 -4.53
N PHE A 107 5.44 -6.95 -5.59
CA PHE A 107 5.87 -6.69 -6.97
C PHE A 107 4.78 -6.08 -7.85
N PHE A 108 3.53 -6.57 -7.82
CA PHE A 108 2.52 -6.08 -8.76
C PHE A 108 2.18 -4.60 -8.60
N MET A 109 2.36 -4.02 -7.40
CA MET A 109 2.15 -2.58 -7.19
C MET A 109 3.15 -1.70 -7.93
N GLN A 110 4.32 -2.21 -8.29
CA GLN A 110 5.33 -1.48 -9.08
C GLN A 110 5.29 -1.79 -10.58
N ALA A 111 4.50 -2.78 -10.99
CA ALA A 111 4.38 -3.15 -12.39
C ALA A 111 3.79 -1.99 -13.22
N PRO A 112 4.25 -1.79 -14.49
CA PRO A 112 3.88 -0.63 -15.29
C PRO A 112 2.48 -0.75 -15.92
N PHE A 113 1.55 -1.33 -15.19
CA PHE A 113 0.16 -1.54 -15.62
C PHE A 113 -0.79 -0.60 -14.90
N PRO A 114 -1.92 -0.23 -15.52
CA PRO A 114 -2.92 0.60 -14.89
C PRO A 114 -3.70 -0.15 -13.79
N MET A 115 -4.36 0.63 -12.95
CA MET A 115 -5.26 0.13 -11.92
C MET A 115 -6.50 1.00 -11.78
N GLU A 116 -7.60 0.39 -11.37
CA GLU A 116 -8.79 1.07 -10.87
C GLU A 116 -8.87 0.90 -9.35
N ILE A 117 -9.25 1.97 -8.66
CA ILE A 117 -9.47 1.97 -7.22
C ILE A 117 -10.95 2.30 -6.98
N TYR A 118 -11.61 1.44 -6.21
CA TYR A 118 -12.98 1.63 -5.72
C TYR A 118 -12.92 1.84 -4.21
N GLN A 119 -13.41 2.99 -3.75
CA GLN A 119 -13.32 3.37 -2.34
C GLN A 119 -14.69 3.36 -1.68
N GLY A 120 -14.87 2.43 -0.74
CA GLY A 120 -16.00 2.38 0.19
C GLY A 120 -15.63 2.88 1.58
N THR A 121 -16.60 2.84 2.50
CA THR A 121 -16.41 3.24 3.90
C THR A 121 -15.70 2.15 4.74
N GLU A 122 -15.90 0.88 4.41
CA GLU A 122 -15.37 -0.26 5.15
C GLU A 122 -14.25 -1.00 4.43
N LEU A 123 -14.09 -0.73 3.12
CA LEU A 123 -13.04 -1.36 2.33
C LEU A 123 -12.68 -0.51 1.09
N ILE A 124 -11.47 -0.72 0.61
CA ILE A 124 -10.99 -0.21 -0.67
C ILE A 124 -10.58 -1.40 -1.52
N VAL A 125 -10.96 -1.40 -2.81
CA VAL A 125 -10.60 -2.43 -3.77
C VAL A 125 -9.69 -1.86 -4.83
N PHE A 126 -8.53 -2.46 -5.02
CA PHE A 126 -7.63 -2.21 -6.15
C PHE A 126 -7.85 -3.32 -7.17
N ARG A 127 -8.24 -2.95 -8.38
CA ARG A 127 -8.29 -3.82 -9.55
C ARG A 127 -7.12 -3.47 -10.45
N MET A 128 -6.17 -4.39 -10.56
CA MET A 128 -5.00 -4.21 -11.43
C MET A 128 -5.29 -4.83 -12.80
N GLU A 129 -4.84 -4.18 -13.88
CA GLU A 129 -4.81 -4.83 -15.19
C GLU A 129 -3.84 -6.03 -15.18
N TYR A 130 -2.70 -5.86 -14.51
CA TYR A 130 -1.66 -6.87 -14.42
C TYR A 130 -2.17 -8.18 -13.81
N PHE A 131 -2.28 -9.22 -14.63
CA PHE A 131 -2.82 -10.55 -14.28
C PHE A 131 -4.23 -10.53 -13.68
N ASP A 132 -5.07 -9.54 -14.01
CA ASP A 132 -6.42 -9.39 -13.43
C ASP A 132 -6.45 -9.43 -11.89
N LEU A 133 -5.37 -8.96 -11.26
CA LEU A 133 -5.23 -9.05 -9.81
C LEU A 133 -6.20 -8.10 -9.10
N VAL A 134 -6.80 -8.62 -8.04
CA VAL A 134 -7.66 -7.86 -7.14
C VAL A 134 -7.06 -7.88 -5.74
N ARG A 135 -6.99 -6.69 -5.13
CA ARG A 135 -6.57 -6.51 -3.75
C ARG A 135 -7.65 -5.81 -2.96
N VAL A 136 -7.97 -6.32 -1.78
CA VAL A 136 -8.92 -5.72 -0.85
C VAL A 136 -8.17 -5.21 0.38
N ILE A 137 -8.43 -3.95 0.75
CA ILE A 137 -7.94 -3.33 1.97
C ILE A 137 -9.14 -3.09 2.87
N PHE A 138 -9.15 -3.68 4.07
CA PHE A 138 -10.22 -3.54 5.03
C PHE A 138 -10.01 -2.32 5.91
N LEU A 139 -11.04 -1.49 6.05
CA LEU A 139 -11.04 -0.25 6.85
C LEU A 139 -11.89 -0.37 8.13
N ASP A 140 -12.50 -1.52 8.37
CA ASP A 140 -13.43 -1.79 9.46
C ASP A 140 -12.75 -2.08 10.82
N GLY A 141 -11.43 -1.93 10.90
CA GLY A 141 -10.65 -2.13 12.12
C GLY A 141 -10.45 -3.59 12.54
N ARG A 142 -10.72 -4.54 11.63
CA ARG A 142 -10.47 -5.96 11.90
C ARG A 142 -8.98 -6.24 12.13
N PRO A 143 -8.62 -7.23 12.97
CA PRO A 143 -7.24 -7.68 13.09
C PRO A 143 -6.83 -8.53 11.89
N HIS A 144 -5.52 -8.75 11.72
CA HIS A 144 -5.01 -9.79 10.83
C HIS A 144 -5.43 -11.19 11.30
N PRO A 145 -5.52 -12.16 10.36
CA PRO A 145 -5.79 -13.54 10.70
C PRO A 145 -4.69 -14.14 11.60
N GLN A 146 -4.95 -15.31 12.16
CA GLN A 146 -3.94 -16.07 12.89
C GLN A 146 -2.78 -16.42 11.95
N LYS A 147 -1.56 -16.52 12.49
CA LYS A 147 -0.33 -16.84 11.70
C LYS A 147 -0.42 -18.11 10.86
N SER A 148 -1.29 -19.06 11.24
CA SER A 148 -1.53 -20.30 10.51
C SER A 148 -2.53 -20.18 9.34
N ALA A 149 -3.10 -18.99 9.13
CA ALA A 149 -4.01 -18.78 8.01
C ALA A 149 -3.28 -18.88 6.66
N PRO A 150 -3.97 -19.27 5.59
CA PRO A 150 -3.36 -19.36 4.27
C PRO A 150 -2.78 -18.02 3.79
N HIS A 151 -1.61 -18.09 3.18
CA HIS A 151 -0.99 -16.95 2.51
C HIS A 151 -1.50 -16.84 1.08
N THR A 152 -1.64 -15.62 0.58
CA THR A 152 -2.11 -15.34 -0.77
C THR A 152 -1.20 -14.35 -1.49
N ARG A 153 -1.37 -14.16 -2.80
CA ARG A 153 -0.57 -13.21 -3.58
C ARG A 153 -0.79 -11.76 -3.13
N SER A 154 -2.03 -11.39 -2.79
CA SER A 154 -2.37 -10.05 -2.30
C SER A 154 -2.20 -9.89 -0.79
N GLY A 155 -1.96 -10.99 -0.05
CA GLY A 155 -1.91 -10.98 1.41
C GLY A 155 -3.26 -10.66 2.05
N HIS A 156 -3.22 -10.28 3.33
CA HIS A 156 -4.34 -9.72 4.07
C HIS A 156 -3.99 -8.29 4.47
N SER A 157 -4.72 -7.31 3.96
CA SER A 157 -4.46 -5.88 4.14
C SER A 157 -5.51 -5.24 5.02
N VAL A 158 -5.08 -4.55 6.08
CA VAL A 158 -5.91 -3.69 6.93
C VAL A 158 -5.42 -2.26 6.82
N GLY A 159 -6.32 -1.29 6.74
CA GLY A 159 -5.96 0.11 6.53
C GLY A 159 -6.68 1.04 7.49
N HIS A 160 -6.11 2.21 7.67
CA HIS A 160 -6.73 3.32 8.37
C HIS A 160 -6.23 4.66 7.81
N TRP A 161 -6.98 5.71 8.04
CA TRP A 161 -6.61 7.05 7.61
C TRP A 161 -5.84 7.81 8.69
N GLU A 162 -4.67 8.35 8.33
CA GLU A 162 -3.90 9.31 9.10
C GLU A 162 -3.93 10.67 8.37
N GLY A 163 -4.93 11.50 8.70
CA GLY A 163 -5.14 12.75 7.98
C GLY A 163 -5.49 12.50 6.51
N ASP A 164 -4.61 12.90 5.59
CA ASP A 164 -4.74 12.74 4.14
C ASP A 164 -4.05 11.47 3.59
N THR A 165 -3.52 10.63 4.46
CA THR A 165 -2.76 9.44 4.10
C THR A 165 -3.49 8.17 4.49
N LEU A 166 -3.72 7.28 3.54
CA LEU A 166 -4.13 5.91 3.84
C LEU A 166 -2.90 5.09 4.21
N VAL A 167 -2.87 4.59 5.44
CA VAL A 167 -1.85 3.66 5.93
C VAL A 167 -2.39 2.26 5.86
N VAL A 168 -1.65 1.35 5.24
CA VAL A 168 -2.05 -0.05 5.04
C VAL A 168 -0.99 -0.97 5.60
N ASP A 169 -1.40 -1.87 6.47
CA ASP A 169 -0.59 -2.96 7.00
C ASP A 169 -0.98 -4.26 6.29
N THR A 170 0.01 -5.02 5.78
CA THR A 170 -0.23 -6.24 5.01
C THR A 170 0.66 -7.38 5.48
N THR A 171 0.03 -8.49 5.81
CA THR A 171 0.65 -9.76 6.19
C THR A 171 0.08 -10.90 5.36
N HIS A 172 0.50 -12.15 5.62
CA HIS A 172 0.01 -13.36 4.94
C HIS A 172 0.20 -13.31 3.41
N VAL A 173 1.31 -12.71 2.98
CA VAL A 173 1.73 -12.71 1.57
C VAL A 173 2.44 -14.03 1.29
N SER A 174 2.04 -14.77 0.25
CA SER A 174 2.78 -15.96 -0.20
C SER A 174 4.16 -15.54 -0.71
N SER A 175 5.18 -16.39 -0.55
CA SER A 175 6.50 -16.11 -1.13
C SER A 175 6.42 -15.85 -2.63
N GLY A 176 7.29 -15.00 -3.15
CA GLY A 176 7.28 -14.64 -4.56
C GLY A 176 8.33 -13.61 -4.95
N THR A 177 8.24 -13.13 -6.18
CA THR A 177 9.17 -12.18 -6.77
C THR A 177 9.21 -10.87 -5.99
N PHE A 178 10.42 -10.45 -5.60
CA PHE A 178 10.68 -9.13 -5.04
C PHE A 178 11.34 -8.20 -6.07
N MET A 179 12.25 -8.76 -6.89
CA MET A 179 12.89 -8.08 -8.03
C MET A 179 13.02 -9.05 -9.20
N ASN A 180 12.95 -8.54 -10.44
CA ASN A 180 13.06 -9.35 -11.67
C ASN A 180 14.45 -9.98 -11.92
N ASN A 181 15.36 -9.86 -11.01
CA ASN A 181 16.71 -10.43 -11.09
C ASN A 181 16.87 -11.75 -10.29
N GLY A 182 15.75 -12.38 -9.95
CA GLY A 182 15.71 -13.63 -9.19
C GLY A 182 15.69 -13.46 -7.68
N PHE A 183 15.61 -12.23 -7.20
CA PHE A 183 15.45 -11.96 -5.79
C PHE A 183 13.97 -12.09 -5.39
N ASN A 184 13.68 -13.09 -4.56
CA ASN A 184 12.34 -13.35 -4.02
C ASN A 184 12.27 -12.99 -2.53
N HIS A 185 11.06 -12.60 -2.10
CA HIS A 185 10.73 -12.50 -0.70
C HIS A 185 10.16 -13.82 -0.16
N SER A 186 10.19 -14.01 1.16
CA SER A 186 9.60 -15.15 1.84
C SER A 186 8.12 -14.90 2.20
N ASP A 187 7.49 -15.90 2.80
CA ASP A 187 6.15 -15.79 3.38
C ASP A 187 6.13 -15.10 4.76
N ALA A 188 7.31 -14.75 5.30
CA ALA A 188 7.44 -13.89 6.48
C ALA A 188 7.41 -12.40 6.13
N LEU A 189 7.20 -12.05 4.87
CA LEU A 189 7.13 -10.66 4.43
C LEU A 189 6.03 -9.90 5.15
N HIS A 190 6.38 -8.72 5.66
CA HIS A 190 5.48 -7.72 6.21
C HIS A 190 5.61 -6.42 5.42
N LEU A 191 4.49 -5.83 5.02
CA LEU A 191 4.43 -4.56 4.31
C LEU A 191 3.69 -3.51 5.13
N VAL A 192 4.24 -2.29 5.14
CA VAL A 192 3.52 -1.08 5.53
C VAL A 192 3.53 -0.11 4.35
N GLU A 193 2.36 0.33 3.94
CA GLU A 193 2.20 1.19 2.78
C GLU A 193 1.51 2.49 3.16
N ARG A 194 1.89 3.57 2.48
CA ARG A 194 1.30 4.89 2.65
C ARG A 194 0.88 5.44 1.30
N PHE A 195 -0.41 5.62 1.11
CA PHE A 195 -0.99 6.20 -0.09
C PHE A 195 -1.45 7.62 0.19
N ARG A 196 -1.11 8.54 -0.71
CA ARG A 196 -1.56 9.93 -0.63
C ARG A 196 -1.84 10.49 -2.02
N VAL A 197 -2.96 11.19 -2.17
CA VAL A 197 -3.31 11.88 -3.40
C VAL A 197 -2.85 13.34 -3.32
N SER A 198 -2.35 13.88 -4.43
CA SER A 198 -2.01 15.29 -4.55
C SER A 198 -3.24 16.17 -4.32
N LYS A 199 -3.02 17.42 -3.88
CA LYS A 199 -4.12 18.37 -3.57
C LYS A 199 -5.04 18.64 -4.76
N ASP A 200 -4.52 18.55 -5.98
CA ASP A 200 -5.27 18.73 -7.23
C ASP A 200 -5.92 17.43 -7.74
N GLY A 201 -5.75 16.30 -7.03
CA GLY A 201 -6.29 15.00 -7.39
C GLY A 201 -5.59 14.32 -8.58
N SER A 202 -4.53 14.90 -9.13
CA SER A 202 -3.92 14.44 -10.39
C SER A 202 -2.92 13.32 -10.21
N THR A 203 -2.32 13.19 -9.03
CA THR A 203 -1.23 12.24 -8.74
C THR A 203 -1.52 11.45 -7.46
N LEU A 204 -1.38 10.14 -7.53
CA LEU A 204 -1.35 9.24 -6.38
C LEU A 204 0.10 8.86 -6.11
N TRP A 205 0.54 9.01 -4.87
CA TRP A 205 1.85 8.60 -4.39
C TRP A 205 1.72 7.40 -3.46
N LEU A 206 2.70 6.54 -3.51
CA LEU A 206 2.84 5.39 -2.62
C LEU A 206 4.27 5.28 -2.13
N THR A 207 4.45 5.04 -0.83
CA THR A 207 5.64 4.40 -0.30
C THR A 207 5.27 3.02 0.23
N GLN A 208 6.05 2.00 -0.15
CA GLN A 208 5.98 0.66 0.42
C GLN A 208 7.23 0.44 1.27
N GLN A 209 7.04 0.05 2.52
CA GLN A 209 8.10 -0.39 3.42
C GLN A 209 7.98 -1.89 3.60
N TYR A 210 9.09 -2.60 3.53
CA TYR A 210 9.16 -4.05 3.59
C TYR A 210 10.08 -4.49 4.72
N GLU A 211 9.65 -5.52 5.44
CA GLU A 211 10.44 -6.26 6.39
C GLU A 211 10.33 -7.75 6.07
N ASP A 212 11.48 -8.41 5.85
CA ASP A 212 11.56 -9.85 5.62
C ASP A 212 12.81 -10.43 6.29
N PRO A 213 12.72 -10.79 7.58
CA PRO A 213 13.88 -11.21 8.35
C PRO A 213 14.45 -12.55 7.91
N GLN A 214 13.76 -13.30 7.04
CA GLN A 214 14.29 -14.54 6.46
C GLN A 214 15.17 -14.27 5.25
N VAL A 215 15.00 -13.12 4.58
CA VAL A 215 15.60 -12.85 3.27
C VAL A 215 16.65 -11.76 3.31
N PHE A 216 16.44 -10.66 4.05
CA PHE A 216 17.39 -9.55 4.17
C PHE A 216 17.42 -8.95 5.57
N ASP A 217 18.44 -8.12 5.85
CA ASP A 217 18.57 -7.40 7.10
C ASP A 217 17.97 -5.99 6.98
N GLY A 218 17.24 -5.58 8.03
CA GLY A 218 16.70 -4.23 8.16
C GLY A 218 15.40 -4.02 7.37
N LEU A 219 15.19 -2.78 6.89
CA LEU A 219 13.99 -2.36 6.18
C LEU A 219 14.34 -1.98 4.75
N ALA A 220 13.55 -2.45 3.79
CA ALA A 220 13.54 -1.97 2.42
C ALA A 220 12.38 -1.00 2.21
N ALA A 221 12.49 -0.09 1.24
CA ALA A 221 11.39 0.76 0.83
C ALA A 221 11.40 0.98 -0.68
N ARG A 222 10.21 1.24 -1.25
CA ARG A 222 10.00 1.72 -2.62
C ARG A 222 9.10 2.93 -2.62
N TYR A 223 9.24 3.74 -3.66
CA TYR A 223 8.36 4.86 -3.97
C TYR A 223 7.81 4.72 -5.36
N MET A 224 6.50 4.92 -5.50
CA MET A 224 5.78 4.86 -6.77
C MET A 224 4.82 6.03 -6.90
N ALA A 225 4.48 6.38 -8.15
CA ALA A 225 3.50 7.41 -8.46
C ALA A 225 2.63 6.98 -9.63
N TRP A 226 1.39 7.47 -9.64
CA TRP A 226 0.44 7.28 -10.73
C TRP A 226 -0.23 8.60 -11.08
N THR A 227 -0.64 8.71 -12.35
CA THR A 227 -1.45 9.82 -12.86
C THR A 227 -2.90 9.39 -12.94
N HIS A 228 -3.81 10.23 -12.44
CA HIS A 228 -5.25 10.04 -12.59
C HIS A 228 -5.68 10.23 -14.05
N LYS A 229 -6.49 9.31 -14.57
CA LYS A 229 -7.02 9.34 -15.94
C LYS A 229 -8.54 9.13 -15.93
N PRO A 230 -9.32 10.20 -15.69
CA PRO A 230 -10.79 10.09 -15.66
C PRO A 230 -11.36 9.58 -16.97
N GLY A 231 -12.33 8.67 -16.88
CA GLY A 231 -13.03 8.12 -18.05
C GLY A 231 -12.37 6.92 -18.70
N GLU A 232 -11.19 6.54 -18.24
CA GLU A 232 -10.51 5.29 -18.60
C GLU A 232 -10.93 4.15 -17.67
N PHE A 233 -10.66 2.91 -18.06
CA PHE A 233 -10.95 1.71 -17.25
C PHE A 233 -9.93 0.61 -17.54
N VAL A 234 -9.78 -0.32 -16.60
CA VAL A 234 -8.87 -1.47 -16.70
C VAL A 234 -9.45 -2.51 -17.67
N TYR A 235 -8.64 -2.92 -18.65
CA TYR A 235 -8.96 -4.02 -19.54
C TYR A 235 -8.64 -5.38 -18.89
N PRO A 236 -9.25 -6.49 -19.34
CA PRO A 236 -8.80 -7.82 -18.97
C PRO A 236 -7.36 -8.06 -19.44
N TYR A 237 -6.53 -8.60 -18.57
CA TYR A 237 -5.18 -9.05 -18.94
C TYR A 237 -5.22 -10.36 -19.73
N ASP A 238 -6.15 -11.25 -19.33
CA ASP A 238 -6.48 -12.50 -20.02
C ASP A 238 -5.23 -13.32 -20.38
N CYS A 239 -4.43 -13.66 -19.37
CA CYS A 239 -3.16 -14.34 -19.58
C CYS A 239 -3.35 -15.68 -20.28
N ASP A 240 -2.69 -15.86 -21.42
CA ASP A 240 -2.70 -17.13 -22.18
C ASP A 240 -1.36 -17.87 -21.99
N PRO A 241 -1.35 -19.06 -21.33
CA PRO A 241 -0.15 -19.87 -21.17
C PRO A 241 0.48 -20.34 -22.48
N SER A 242 -0.24 -20.27 -23.61
CA SER A 242 0.28 -20.68 -24.92
C SER A 242 1.41 -19.76 -25.43
N TYR A 243 1.53 -18.56 -24.89
CA TYR A 243 2.65 -17.65 -25.18
C TYR A 243 3.96 -18.09 -24.51
N GLY A 244 3.93 -19.02 -23.53
CA GLY A 244 5.11 -19.62 -22.93
C GLY A 244 5.85 -20.53 -23.91
N GLN A 245 7.17 -20.66 -23.74
CA GLN A 245 8.09 -21.44 -24.58
C GLN A 245 8.28 -22.86 -24.07
#